data_9d9a7fa7fec7521a74cd65cad715ad1c
#
_entry.id   9d9a7fa7fec7521a74cd65cad715ad1c
#
_cell.length_a   1.000
_cell.length_b   1.000
_cell.length_c   1.000
_cell.angle_alpha   90.00
_cell.angle_beta   90.00
_cell.angle_gamma   90.00
#
_symmetry.space_group_name_H-M   'P 1'
#
loop_
_entity.id
_entity.type
_entity.pdbx_description
1 polymer ?
#
loop_
_entity_poly.entity_id
_entity_poly.type
_entity_poly.pdbx_seq_one_letter_code
_entity_poly.pdbx_strand_id
1 'polypeptide(L)'
;MLDLSLLSSEYGRAIHPCKGCVSTAMPLCHWPCSCYPNASLGQTGDWMAEIYERFTLAHAIVIVTPVYWYQVPAGLKAMIDRLVCADGGNPDPTTTHGKHPEEAKALELSGWPYPKHLDGRAYGLVVHGDVAGIEAVRRALSDWLDWMGLVSCGFHARLDRYIGYYEPYATSHAALDRDTALQEEVRNVARAVAERTRALRRGESPAAAHLRDPRPK
;
A
#
# COMPACT_ATOMS: atom_id res chain seq x y z
N MET A 1 2.53 -9.60 -10.65
CA MET A 1 1.60 -8.44 -10.64
C MET A 1 0.34 -8.86 -9.90
N LEU A 2 -0.24 -7.96 -9.11
CA LEU A 2 -1.58 -8.10 -8.53
C LEU A 2 -2.53 -7.19 -9.31
N ASP A 3 -3.61 -7.74 -9.82
CA ASP A 3 -4.69 -6.97 -10.43
C ASP A 3 -5.90 -7.03 -9.49
N LEU A 4 -6.13 -5.94 -8.76
CA LEU A 4 -7.21 -5.88 -7.77
C LEU A 4 -8.60 -5.86 -8.41
N SER A 5 -8.72 -5.48 -9.68
CA SER A 5 -10.01 -5.53 -10.39
C SER A 5 -10.41 -6.97 -10.69
N LEU A 6 -9.46 -7.80 -11.11
CA LEU A 6 -9.68 -9.24 -11.32
C LEU A 6 -9.94 -9.95 -10.00
N LEU A 7 -9.16 -9.65 -8.95
CA LEU A 7 -9.38 -10.24 -7.62
C LEU A 7 -10.78 -9.91 -7.08
N SER A 8 -11.26 -8.69 -7.31
CA SER A 8 -12.58 -8.25 -6.84
C SER A 8 -13.75 -8.92 -7.58
N SER A 9 -13.49 -9.50 -8.75
CA SER A 9 -14.51 -10.17 -9.56
C SER A 9 -14.55 -11.69 -9.39
N GLU A 10 -13.63 -12.27 -8.62
CA GLU A 10 -13.63 -13.70 -8.35
C GLU A 10 -14.76 -14.10 -7.39
N TYR A 11 -15.57 -15.08 -7.80
CA TYR A 11 -16.67 -15.57 -6.99
C TYR A 11 -16.20 -16.21 -5.68
N GLY A 12 -16.83 -15.85 -4.59
CA GLY A 12 -16.54 -16.41 -3.26
C GLY A 12 -15.27 -15.90 -2.59
N ARG A 13 -14.56 -14.96 -3.22
CA ARG A 13 -13.38 -14.30 -2.60
C ARG A 13 -13.50 -12.78 -2.66
N ALA A 14 -12.99 -12.12 -1.63
CA ALA A 14 -13.01 -10.66 -1.51
C ALA A 14 -11.83 -10.16 -0.68
N ILE A 15 -11.59 -8.86 -0.70
CA ILE A 15 -10.83 -8.19 0.36
C ILE A 15 -11.84 -7.77 1.42
N HIS A 16 -11.93 -8.52 2.51
CA HIS A 16 -12.85 -8.20 3.59
C HIS A 16 -12.46 -6.89 4.29
N PRO A 17 -13.42 -6.10 4.80
CA PRO A 17 -13.15 -4.81 5.43
C PRO A 17 -12.31 -4.94 6.71
N CYS A 18 -11.49 -3.93 6.99
CA CYS A 18 -10.77 -3.84 8.26
C CYS A 18 -11.77 -3.75 9.44
N LYS A 19 -11.51 -4.51 10.51
CA LYS A 19 -12.34 -4.48 11.73
C LYS A 19 -11.93 -3.39 12.72
N GLY A 20 -10.93 -2.58 12.39
CA GLY A 20 -10.52 -1.44 13.21
C GLY A 20 -9.93 -1.81 14.58
N CYS A 21 -9.28 -2.96 14.72
CA CYS A 21 -8.69 -3.39 16.00
C CYS A 21 -7.77 -2.33 16.63
N VAL A 22 -7.10 -1.54 15.80
CA VAL A 22 -6.19 -0.45 16.21
C VAL A 22 -6.89 0.65 17.02
N SER A 23 -8.20 0.82 16.88
CA SER A 23 -8.95 1.80 17.68
C SER A 23 -9.08 1.41 19.15
N THR A 24 -8.85 0.15 19.50
CA THR A 24 -8.78 -0.31 20.89
C THR A 24 -7.35 -0.20 21.42
N ALA A 25 -6.40 -0.84 20.73
CA ALA A 25 -4.98 -0.76 20.99
C ALA A 25 -4.22 -1.31 19.77
N MET A 26 -3.03 -0.73 19.47
CA MET A 26 -2.25 -1.20 18.33
C MET A 26 -1.80 -2.66 18.45
N PRO A 27 -1.36 -3.18 19.62
CA PRO A 27 -0.99 -4.58 19.77
C PRO A 27 -2.15 -5.57 19.55
N LEU A 28 -3.40 -5.11 19.56
CA LEU A 28 -4.57 -5.94 19.22
C LEU A 28 -4.65 -6.25 17.72
N CYS A 29 -4.03 -5.41 16.90
CA CYS A 29 -3.89 -5.62 15.46
C CYS A 29 -2.67 -6.49 15.20
N HIS A 30 -2.86 -7.73 14.78
CA HIS A 30 -1.77 -8.67 14.52
C HIS A 30 -1.16 -8.44 13.14
N TRP A 31 0.13 -8.74 13.01
CA TRP A 31 0.83 -8.83 11.74
C TRP A 31 1.26 -10.28 11.44
N PRO A 32 0.83 -10.86 10.30
CA PRO A 32 -0.24 -10.40 9.42
C PRO A 32 -1.62 -10.40 10.10
N CYS A 33 -2.59 -9.67 9.54
CA CYS A 33 -3.92 -9.51 10.13
C CYS A 33 -4.63 -10.85 10.38
N SER A 34 -5.04 -11.11 11.62
CA SER A 34 -5.76 -12.31 12.06
C SER A 34 -7.26 -12.08 12.28
N CYS A 35 -7.83 -10.96 11.82
CA CYS A 35 -9.26 -10.67 11.96
C CYS A 35 -10.16 -11.64 11.19
N TYR A 36 -9.58 -12.37 10.27
CA TYR A 36 -10.20 -13.44 9.50
C TYR A 36 -9.31 -14.69 9.65
N PRO A 37 -9.38 -15.40 10.79
CA PRO A 37 -8.37 -16.36 11.23
C PRO A 37 -8.15 -17.51 10.25
N ASN A 38 -9.14 -17.85 9.47
CA ASN A 38 -9.01 -18.95 8.52
C ASN A 38 -8.48 -18.53 7.14
N ALA A 39 -8.15 -17.24 6.95
CA ALA A 39 -7.63 -16.75 5.68
C ALA A 39 -6.30 -17.41 5.31
N SER A 40 -5.39 -17.56 6.29
CA SER A 40 -4.09 -18.21 6.10
C SER A 40 -4.18 -19.71 5.79
N LEU A 41 -5.31 -20.34 6.14
CA LEU A 41 -5.59 -21.75 5.87
C LEU A 41 -6.46 -21.94 4.61
N GLY A 42 -6.76 -20.86 3.88
CA GLY A 42 -7.64 -20.91 2.72
C GLY A 42 -9.11 -21.20 3.02
N GLN A 43 -9.52 -21.11 4.30
CA GLN A 43 -10.87 -21.42 4.75
C GLN A 43 -11.84 -20.24 4.65
N THR A 44 -11.32 -19.01 4.51
CA THR A 44 -12.10 -17.82 4.20
C THR A 44 -11.73 -17.30 2.82
N GLY A 45 -12.69 -16.81 2.09
CA GLY A 45 -12.49 -16.19 0.79
C GLY A 45 -11.85 -14.79 0.90
N ASP A 46 -10.74 -14.65 1.61
CA ASP A 46 -10.03 -13.39 1.82
C ASP A 46 -8.71 -13.36 1.03
N TRP A 47 -8.57 -12.41 0.14
CA TRP A 47 -7.36 -12.23 -0.66
C TRP A 47 -6.16 -11.72 0.13
N MET A 48 -6.36 -11.19 1.34
CA MET A 48 -5.28 -10.51 2.07
C MET A 48 -4.14 -11.45 2.47
N ALA A 49 -4.37 -12.75 2.66
CA ALA A 49 -3.27 -13.70 2.93
C ALA A 49 -2.20 -13.67 1.83
N GLU A 50 -2.64 -13.76 0.56
CA GLU A 50 -1.75 -13.70 -0.60
C GLU A 50 -1.16 -12.29 -0.81
N ILE A 51 -1.94 -11.24 -0.52
CA ILE A 51 -1.47 -9.86 -0.62
C ILE A 51 -0.36 -9.60 0.41
N TYR A 52 -0.53 -10.00 1.67
CA TYR A 52 0.52 -9.86 2.70
C TYR A 52 1.81 -10.56 2.31
N GLU A 53 1.72 -11.79 1.83
CA GLU A 53 2.89 -12.54 1.37
C GLU A 53 3.64 -11.79 0.26
N ARG A 54 2.92 -11.30 -0.76
CA ARG A 54 3.52 -10.55 -1.86
C ARG A 54 4.16 -9.24 -1.40
N PHE A 55 3.53 -8.51 -0.49
CA PHE A 55 4.10 -7.29 0.09
C PHE A 55 5.36 -7.59 0.92
N THR A 56 5.35 -8.69 1.68
CA THR A 56 6.49 -9.11 2.48
C THR A 56 7.69 -9.51 1.62
N LEU A 57 7.47 -10.22 0.52
CA LEU A 57 8.52 -10.69 -0.38
C LEU A 57 9.03 -9.60 -1.33
N ALA A 58 8.26 -8.55 -1.57
CA ALA A 58 8.62 -7.48 -2.51
C ALA A 58 9.76 -6.61 -1.96
N HIS A 59 10.73 -6.26 -2.81
CA HIS A 59 11.74 -5.24 -2.51
C HIS A 59 11.27 -3.83 -2.89
N ALA A 60 10.26 -3.75 -3.75
CA ALA A 60 9.64 -2.49 -4.16
C ALA A 60 8.16 -2.72 -4.47
N ILE A 61 7.37 -1.66 -4.35
CA ILE A 61 5.94 -1.65 -4.61
C ILE A 61 5.64 -0.54 -5.61
N VAL A 62 4.99 -0.89 -6.71
CA VAL A 62 4.46 0.09 -7.66
C VAL A 62 2.95 -0.03 -7.69
N ILE A 63 2.27 1.07 -7.40
CA ILE A 63 0.81 1.15 -7.49
C ILE A 63 0.45 1.87 -8.77
N VAL A 64 -0.31 1.19 -9.63
CA VAL A 64 -0.92 1.76 -10.83
C VAL A 64 -2.43 1.78 -10.61
N THR A 65 -3.04 2.96 -10.61
CA THR A 65 -4.46 3.09 -10.25
C THR A 65 -5.14 4.21 -11.01
N PRO A 66 -6.39 4.00 -11.44
CA PRO A 66 -7.24 5.10 -11.85
C PRO A 66 -7.76 5.88 -10.63
N VAL A 67 -8.42 7.00 -10.88
CA VAL A 67 -9.20 7.75 -9.91
C VAL A 67 -10.67 7.46 -10.12
N TYR A 68 -11.36 7.02 -9.06
CA TYR A 68 -12.79 6.82 -9.02
C TYR A 68 -13.41 7.79 -8.02
N TRP A 69 -14.21 8.72 -8.52
CA TRP A 69 -14.96 9.66 -7.67
C TRP A 69 -14.07 10.34 -6.62
N TYR A 70 -12.99 10.99 -7.06
CA TYR A 70 -11.97 11.68 -6.24
C TYR A 70 -11.11 10.78 -5.34
N GLN A 71 -11.24 9.47 -5.39
CA GLN A 71 -10.54 8.52 -4.52
C GLN A 71 -9.92 7.37 -5.32
N VAL A 72 -9.17 6.54 -4.61
CA VAL A 72 -8.75 5.25 -5.16
C VAL A 72 -9.95 4.30 -5.32
N PRO A 73 -9.92 3.33 -6.25
CA PRO A 73 -10.95 2.29 -6.36
C PRO A 73 -11.18 1.55 -5.03
N ALA A 74 -12.41 1.12 -4.79
CA ALA A 74 -12.82 0.48 -3.53
C ALA A 74 -11.94 -0.72 -3.14
N GLY A 75 -11.54 -1.54 -4.10
CA GLY A 75 -10.64 -2.69 -3.85
C GLY A 75 -9.26 -2.27 -3.35
N LEU A 76 -8.70 -1.19 -3.92
CA LEU A 76 -7.43 -0.62 -3.45
C LEU A 76 -7.59 -0.02 -2.05
N LYS A 77 -8.67 0.70 -1.78
CA LYS A 77 -8.94 1.26 -0.45
C LYS A 77 -9.10 0.16 0.61
N ALA A 78 -9.84 -0.90 0.31
CA ALA A 78 -9.98 -2.04 1.21
C ALA A 78 -8.63 -2.70 1.53
N MET A 79 -7.76 -2.85 0.53
CA MET A 79 -6.40 -3.35 0.73
C MET A 79 -5.59 -2.42 1.63
N ILE A 80 -5.61 -1.10 1.39
CA ILE A 80 -4.92 -0.09 2.22
C ILE A 80 -5.39 -0.19 3.67
N ASP A 81 -6.70 -0.23 3.92
CA ASP A 81 -7.26 -0.34 5.27
C ASP A 81 -6.80 -1.62 5.99
N ARG A 82 -6.70 -2.72 5.26
CA ARG A 82 -6.21 -3.99 5.81
C ARG A 82 -4.70 -4.03 6.04
N LEU A 83 -3.93 -3.17 5.36
CA LEU A 83 -2.49 -3.03 5.57
C LEU A 83 -2.12 -2.20 6.80
N VAL A 84 -3.08 -1.65 7.53
CA VAL A 84 -2.82 -0.96 8.82
C VAL A 84 -2.02 -1.85 9.80
N CYS A 85 -2.20 -3.16 9.75
CA CYS A 85 -1.43 -4.09 10.58
C CYS A 85 0.08 -4.10 10.27
N ALA A 86 0.49 -3.63 9.10
CA ALA A 86 1.91 -3.49 8.77
C ALA A 86 2.56 -2.28 9.42
N ASP A 87 1.76 -1.36 9.97
CA ASP A 87 2.20 -0.14 10.65
C ASP A 87 1.98 -0.26 12.17
N GLY A 88 2.79 -1.06 12.83
CA GLY A 88 2.75 -1.23 14.28
C GLY A 88 2.05 -2.49 14.78
N GLY A 89 1.54 -3.34 13.88
CA GLY A 89 0.85 -4.57 14.25
C GLY A 89 1.73 -5.56 15.01
N ASN A 90 1.10 -6.34 15.87
CA ASN A 90 1.75 -7.30 16.75
C ASN A 90 2.14 -8.57 15.98
N PRO A 91 3.44 -8.89 15.86
CA PRO A 91 3.88 -10.11 15.18
C PRO A 91 3.69 -11.39 16.04
N ASP A 92 3.47 -11.23 17.35
CA ASP A 92 3.30 -12.35 18.28
C ASP A 92 1.92 -12.33 18.97
N PRO A 93 0.91 -13.01 18.40
CA PRO A 93 -0.42 -13.05 18.97
C PRO A 93 -0.49 -13.64 20.40
N THR A 94 0.52 -14.38 20.85
CA THR A 94 0.53 -14.99 22.20
C THR A 94 0.61 -13.93 23.28
N THR A 95 1.24 -12.79 23.02
CA THR A 95 1.39 -11.66 23.97
C THR A 95 0.08 -10.98 24.33
N THR A 96 -0.97 -11.23 23.55
CA THR A 96 -2.33 -10.70 23.76
C THR A 96 -3.37 -11.81 23.85
N HIS A 97 -2.95 -13.03 24.15
CA HIS A 97 -3.81 -14.23 24.17
C HIS A 97 -4.79 -14.27 22.96
N GLY A 98 -4.23 -14.05 21.77
CA GLY A 98 -4.99 -13.83 20.55
C GLY A 98 -5.46 -12.38 20.44
N LYS A 99 -6.69 -12.09 20.81
CA LYS A 99 -7.26 -10.72 20.69
C LYS A 99 -7.90 -10.25 21.99
N HIS A 100 -7.18 -10.35 23.09
CA HIS A 100 -7.65 -9.88 24.39
C HIS A 100 -7.41 -8.38 24.53
N PRO A 101 -8.45 -7.54 24.60
CA PRO A 101 -8.31 -6.08 24.48
C PRO A 101 -7.59 -5.44 25.66
N GLU A 102 -7.80 -5.93 26.88
CA GLU A 102 -7.18 -5.39 28.10
C GLU A 102 -5.68 -5.63 28.10
N GLU A 103 -5.23 -6.82 27.71
CA GLU A 103 -3.81 -7.16 27.60
C GLU A 103 -3.13 -6.36 26.48
N ALA A 104 -3.78 -6.23 25.33
CA ALA A 104 -3.28 -5.41 24.24
C ALA A 104 -3.12 -3.94 24.69
N LYS A 105 -4.08 -3.42 25.46
CA LYS A 105 -3.99 -2.06 25.99
C LYS A 105 -2.88 -1.90 27.02
N ALA A 106 -2.72 -2.86 27.91
CA ALA A 106 -1.62 -2.87 28.86
C ALA A 106 -0.26 -2.92 28.17
N LEU A 107 -0.13 -3.74 27.14
CA LEU A 107 1.08 -3.84 26.33
C LEU A 107 1.39 -2.51 25.59
N GLU A 108 0.37 -1.84 25.04
CA GLU A 108 0.54 -0.54 24.41
C GLU A 108 1.04 0.51 25.39
N LEU A 109 0.44 0.58 26.58
CA LEU A 109 0.80 1.54 27.62
C LEU A 109 2.18 1.27 28.25
N SER A 110 2.67 0.06 28.19
CA SER A 110 4.02 -0.31 28.64
C SER A 110 5.13 0.11 27.67
N GLY A 111 4.80 0.68 26.52
CA GLY A 111 5.75 1.19 25.54
C GLY A 111 5.84 0.34 24.28
N TRP A 112 4.71 0.18 23.57
CA TRP A 112 4.69 -0.52 22.30
C TRP A 112 5.60 0.16 21.26
N PRO A 113 6.49 -0.58 20.57
CA PRO A 113 7.47 0.05 19.67
C PRO A 113 6.95 0.39 18.28
N TYR A 114 5.68 0.09 17.98
CA TYR A 114 5.04 0.31 16.65
C TYR A 114 5.90 -0.17 15.48
N PRO A 115 6.21 -1.48 15.37
CA PRO A 115 7.11 -1.98 14.36
C PRO A 115 6.59 -1.76 12.94
N LYS A 116 7.45 -1.27 12.05
CA LYS A 116 7.15 -1.04 10.63
C LYS A 116 7.50 -2.28 9.82
N HIS A 117 6.55 -3.15 9.55
CA HIS A 117 6.81 -4.45 8.91
C HIS A 117 7.13 -4.35 7.40
N LEU A 118 6.86 -3.21 6.79
CA LEU A 118 7.12 -2.97 5.35
C LEU A 118 8.15 -1.86 5.12
N ASP A 119 8.81 -1.36 6.15
CA ASP A 119 9.81 -0.31 6.02
C ASP A 119 10.97 -0.66 5.07
N GLY A 120 11.64 0.36 4.59
CA GLY A 120 12.83 0.23 3.74
C GLY A 120 12.57 -0.26 2.31
N ARG A 121 11.33 -0.57 1.91
CA ARG A 121 10.98 -0.94 0.53
C ARG A 121 10.84 0.29 -0.34
N ALA A 122 11.36 0.22 -1.56
CA ALA A 122 11.16 1.30 -2.53
C ALA A 122 9.71 1.36 -3.01
N TYR A 123 9.20 2.56 -3.36
CA TYR A 123 7.90 2.66 -3.99
C TYR A 123 7.83 3.64 -5.16
N GLY A 124 6.90 3.35 -6.08
CA GLY A 124 6.50 4.20 -7.16
C GLY A 124 4.99 4.21 -7.36
N LEU A 125 4.48 5.29 -7.96
CA LEU A 125 3.06 5.52 -8.21
C LEU A 125 2.81 5.91 -9.64
N VAL A 126 1.74 5.37 -10.22
CA VAL A 126 1.11 5.86 -11.46
C VAL A 126 -0.38 6.05 -11.18
N VAL A 127 -0.79 7.30 -11.08
CA VAL A 127 -2.20 7.66 -10.87
C VAL A 127 -2.71 8.33 -12.14
N HIS A 128 -3.79 7.83 -12.70
CA HIS A 128 -4.30 8.31 -13.99
C HIS A 128 -5.82 8.39 -14.01
N GLY A 129 -6.34 9.12 -14.97
CA GLY A 129 -7.78 9.21 -15.19
C GLY A 129 -8.15 10.47 -15.99
N ASP A 130 -9.42 10.58 -16.31
CA ASP A 130 -10.02 11.72 -16.99
C ASP A 130 -10.91 12.57 -16.06
N VAL A 131 -10.70 12.47 -14.76
CA VAL A 131 -11.51 13.12 -13.72
C VAL A 131 -10.64 13.97 -12.79
N ALA A 132 -11.26 14.87 -12.04
CA ALA A 132 -10.59 15.63 -11.00
C ALA A 132 -10.17 14.74 -9.82
N GLY A 133 -9.15 15.18 -9.07
CA GLY A 133 -8.67 14.48 -7.87
C GLY A 133 -7.41 13.63 -8.07
N ILE A 134 -6.84 13.58 -9.29
CA ILE A 134 -5.65 12.78 -9.61
C ILE A 134 -4.47 13.14 -8.70
N GLU A 135 -4.15 14.44 -8.58
CA GLU A 135 -3.06 14.90 -7.70
C GLU A 135 -3.33 14.59 -6.23
N ALA A 136 -4.57 14.77 -5.77
CA ALA A 136 -4.95 14.50 -4.38
C ALA A 136 -4.77 13.00 -4.04
N VAL A 137 -5.17 12.11 -4.94
CA VAL A 137 -4.98 10.65 -4.78
C VAL A 137 -3.50 10.29 -4.78
N ARG A 138 -2.69 10.84 -5.69
CA ARG A 138 -1.24 10.62 -5.69
C ARG A 138 -0.61 11.06 -4.37
N ARG A 139 -1.01 12.23 -3.86
CA ARG A 139 -0.50 12.76 -2.58
C ARG A 139 -0.89 11.84 -1.43
N ALA A 140 -2.17 11.47 -1.32
CA ALA A 140 -2.64 10.58 -0.26
C ALA A 140 -1.93 9.21 -0.25
N LEU A 141 -1.69 8.64 -1.44
CA LEU A 141 -0.93 7.39 -1.57
C LEU A 141 0.54 7.58 -1.18
N SER A 142 1.17 8.69 -1.58
CA SER A 142 2.56 8.98 -1.18
C SER A 142 2.68 9.12 0.33
N ASP A 143 1.82 9.93 0.94
CA ASP A 143 1.83 10.19 2.39
C ASP A 143 1.62 8.89 3.18
N TRP A 144 0.71 8.03 2.71
CA TRP A 144 0.48 6.72 3.32
C TRP A 144 1.71 5.81 3.23
N LEU A 145 2.36 5.71 2.06
CA LEU A 145 3.54 4.87 1.87
C LEU A 145 4.75 5.41 2.64
N ASP A 146 4.94 6.74 2.65
CA ASP A 146 5.98 7.39 3.45
C ASP A 146 5.74 7.13 4.95
N TRP A 147 4.50 7.22 5.43
CA TRP A 147 4.12 6.88 6.81
C TRP A 147 4.45 5.43 7.16
N MET A 148 4.21 4.50 6.23
CA MET A 148 4.53 3.09 6.40
C MET A 148 6.04 2.79 6.42
N GLY A 149 6.89 3.80 6.23
CA GLY A 149 8.34 3.67 6.19
C GLY A 149 8.90 3.24 4.83
N LEU A 150 8.10 3.25 3.76
CA LEU A 150 8.62 2.96 2.45
C LEU A 150 9.44 4.15 1.89
N VAL A 151 10.36 3.86 0.99
CA VAL A 151 11.30 4.83 0.45
C VAL A 151 10.85 5.31 -0.92
N SER A 152 10.54 6.61 -1.02
CA SER A 152 10.20 7.23 -2.29
C SER A 152 11.36 7.12 -3.30
N CYS A 153 11.02 6.79 -4.54
CA CYS A 153 11.98 6.75 -5.64
C CYS A 153 12.15 8.10 -6.37
N GLY A 154 11.66 9.19 -5.76
CA GLY A 154 11.80 10.55 -6.25
C GLY A 154 10.65 11.01 -7.14
N PHE A 155 10.82 12.19 -7.73
CA PHE A 155 9.77 12.88 -8.48
C PHE A 155 9.26 12.04 -9.66
N HIS A 156 10.17 11.47 -10.46
CA HIS A 156 9.81 10.69 -11.64
C HIS A 156 9.10 9.36 -11.34
N ALA A 157 9.12 8.91 -10.09
CA ALA A 157 8.43 7.71 -9.67
C ALA A 157 7.04 7.97 -9.06
N ARG A 158 6.56 9.21 -9.08
CA ARG A 158 5.25 9.63 -8.55
C ARG A 158 4.46 10.33 -9.65
N LEU A 159 4.10 9.57 -10.68
CA LEU A 159 3.40 10.06 -11.84
C LEU A 159 1.91 10.27 -11.53
N ASP A 160 1.39 11.45 -11.86
CA ASP A 160 -0.02 11.73 -11.96
C ASP A 160 -0.32 12.33 -13.34
N ARG A 161 -1.27 11.75 -14.06
CA ARG A 161 -1.63 12.19 -15.41
C ARG A 161 -3.11 12.15 -15.66
N TYR A 162 -3.60 13.29 -16.16
CA TYR A 162 -4.90 13.33 -16.80
C TYR A 162 -4.76 12.72 -18.19
N ILE A 163 -5.53 11.65 -18.46
CA ILE A 163 -5.54 10.93 -19.73
C ILE A 163 -6.96 10.86 -20.32
N GLY A 164 -7.58 12.02 -20.46
CA GLY A 164 -8.84 12.17 -21.18
C GLY A 164 -8.56 12.48 -22.64
N TYR A 165 -8.62 11.49 -23.51
CA TYR A 165 -8.33 11.70 -24.93
C TYR A 165 -9.50 12.32 -25.71
N TYR A 166 -10.64 12.59 -25.05
CA TYR A 166 -11.86 13.13 -25.67
C TYR A 166 -12.37 12.28 -26.85
N GLU A 167 -12.06 10.99 -26.81
CA GLU A 167 -12.51 10.00 -27.78
C GLU A 167 -13.59 9.10 -27.15
N PRO A 168 -14.45 8.48 -27.97
CA PRO A 168 -15.35 7.45 -27.47
C PRO A 168 -14.57 6.35 -26.72
N TYR A 169 -15.15 5.82 -25.65
CA TYR A 169 -14.51 4.80 -24.82
C TYR A 169 -13.96 3.61 -25.65
N ALA A 170 -14.68 3.21 -26.68
CA ALA A 170 -14.28 2.12 -27.57
C ALA A 170 -12.95 2.36 -28.32
N THR A 171 -12.53 3.62 -28.50
CA THR A 171 -11.32 4.01 -29.25
C THR A 171 -10.23 4.63 -28.36
N SER A 172 -10.53 4.91 -27.10
CA SER A 172 -9.60 5.55 -26.17
C SER A 172 -8.32 4.73 -25.93
N HIS A 173 -8.38 3.42 -25.98
CA HIS A 173 -7.21 2.54 -25.89
C HIS A 173 -6.23 2.76 -27.06
N ALA A 174 -6.73 2.98 -28.27
CA ALA A 174 -5.87 3.28 -29.41
C ALA A 174 -5.19 4.65 -29.29
N ALA A 175 -5.82 5.61 -28.61
CA ALA A 175 -5.19 6.89 -28.30
C ALA A 175 -4.06 6.70 -27.24
N LEU A 176 -4.29 5.92 -26.21
CA LEU A 176 -3.28 5.56 -25.21
C LEU A 176 -2.07 4.86 -25.84
N ASP A 177 -2.30 3.94 -26.77
CA ASP A 177 -1.24 3.19 -27.46
C ASP A 177 -0.35 4.12 -28.32
N ARG A 178 -0.88 5.24 -28.76
CA ARG A 178 -0.14 6.26 -29.53
C ARG A 178 0.54 7.33 -28.67
N ASP A 179 0.19 7.41 -27.38
CA ASP A 179 0.76 8.41 -26.46
C ASP A 179 2.15 7.97 -25.98
N THR A 180 3.15 8.20 -26.84
CA THR A 180 4.53 7.84 -26.55
C THR A 180 5.13 8.63 -25.40
N ALA A 181 4.64 9.84 -25.12
CA ALA A 181 5.09 10.66 -24.00
C ALA A 181 4.66 10.04 -22.65
N LEU A 182 3.40 9.68 -22.53
CA LEU A 182 2.90 8.97 -21.33
C LEU A 182 3.61 7.64 -21.11
N GLN A 183 3.82 6.88 -22.19
CA GLN A 183 4.54 5.60 -22.11
C GLN A 183 5.97 5.79 -21.62
N GLU A 184 6.67 6.84 -22.03
CA GLU A 184 8.02 7.13 -21.54
C GLU A 184 8.01 7.59 -20.07
N GLU A 185 7.04 8.38 -19.66
CA GLU A 185 6.86 8.76 -18.25
C GLU A 185 6.66 7.51 -17.36
N VAL A 186 5.82 6.56 -17.78
CA VAL A 186 5.63 5.28 -17.06
C VAL A 186 6.91 4.45 -17.02
N ARG A 187 7.68 4.41 -18.12
CA ARG A 187 9.00 3.76 -18.11
C ARG A 187 9.97 4.42 -17.14
N ASN A 188 9.91 5.75 -17.00
CA ASN A 188 10.73 6.48 -16.03
C ASN A 188 10.37 6.12 -14.59
N VAL A 189 9.09 5.90 -14.27
CA VAL A 189 8.68 5.34 -12.96
C VAL A 189 9.37 4.00 -12.73
N ALA A 190 9.30 3.09 -13.69
CA ALA A 190 9.91 1.76 -13.57
C ALA A 190 11.43 1.82 -13.39
N ARG A 191 12.13 2.67 -14.17
CA ARG A 191 13.59 2.88 -14.05
C ARG A 191 13.98 3.43 -12.69
N ALA A 192 13.30 4.49 -12.22
CA ALA A 192 13.56 5.10 -10.92
C ALA A 192 13.37 4.12 -9.77
N VAL A 193 12.29 3.31 -9.82
CA VAL A 193 12.05 2.26 -8.82
C VAL A 193 13.13 1.20 -8.87
N ALA A 194 13.54 0.74 -10.05
CA ALA A 194 14.58 -0.27 -10.18
C ALA A 194 15.94 0.23 -9.67
N GLU A 195 16.31 1.48 -9.97
CA GLU A 195 17.54 2.10 -9.49
C GLU A 195 17.56 2.26 -7.98
N ARG A 196 16.47 2.82 -7.40
CA ARG A 196 16.36 2.95 -5.95
C ARG A 196 16.40 1.60 -5.24
N THR A 197 15.71 0.59 -5.77
CA THR A 197 15.73 -0.76 -5.21
C THR A 197 17.14 -1.35 -5.20
N ARG A 198 17.90 -1.19 -6.28
CA ARG A 198 19.30 -1.64 -6.31
C ARG A 198 20.17 -0.91 -5.29
N ALA A 199 19.99 0.42 -5.15
CA ALA A 199 20.71 1.23 -4.17
C ALA A 199 20.43 0.75 -2.74
N LEU A 200 19.16 0.58 -2.38
CA LEU A 200 18.76 0.08 -1.06
C LEU A 200 19.32 -1.32 -0.77
N ARG A 201 19.35 -2.21 -1.76
CA ARG A 201 19.95 -3.54 -1.61
C ARG A 201 21.48 -3.51 -1.43
N ARG A 202 22.15 -2.44 -1.83
CA ARG A 202 23.57 -2.19 -1.52
C ARG A 202 23.80 -1.51 -0.18
N GLY A 203 22.73 -1.25 0.60
CA GLY A 203 22.80 -0.55 1.89
C GLY A 203 22.94 0.96 1.77
N GLU A 204 22.64 1.55 0.61
CA GLU A 204 22.65 3.00 0.40
C GLU A 204 21.39 3.62 1.02
N SER A 205 21.55 4.28 2.16
CA SER A 205 20.45 4.99 2.84
C SER A 205 20.02 6.25 2.06
N PRO A 206 18.73 6.65 2.15
CA PRO A 206 18.29 7.96 1.68
C PRO A 206 19.10 9.08 2.35
N ALA A 207 19.39 10.15 1.63
CA ALA A 207 20.22 11.28 2.12
C ALA A 207 19.69 11.94 3.40
N ALA A 208 18.41 11.75 3.72
CA ALA A 208 17.73 12.31 4.91
C ALA A 208 17.68 11.37 6.13
N ALA A 209 18.32 10.21 6.09
CA ALA A 209 18.25 9.21 7.18
C ALA A 209 18.80 9.72 8.53
N HIS A 210 19.55 10.83 8.54
CA HIS A 210 20.08 11.45 9.75
C HIS A 210 19.20 12.57 10.32
N LEU A 211 18.12 12.95 9.61
CA LEU A 211 17.19 13.97 10.10
C LEU A 211 16.30 13.36 11.18
N ARG A 212 16.18 14.06 12.31
CA ARG A 212 15.31 13.66 13.41
C ARG A 212 14.08 14.56 13.44
N ASP A 213 12.92 13.97 13.63
CA ASP A 213 11.72 14.72 13.92
C ASP A 213 11.82 15.25 15.38
N PRO A 214 11.83 16.57 15.59
CA PRO A 214 11.94 17.15 16.93
C PRO A 214 10.64 17.03 17.76
N ARG A 215 9.54 16.58 17.13
CA ARG A 215 8.25 16.40 17.79
C ARG A 215 7.84 14.94 17.73
N PRO A 216 7.61 14.29 18.89
CA PRO A 216 6.98 12.97 18.89
C PRO A 216 5.57 13.08 18.32
N LYS A 217 5.19 12.12 17.52
CA LYS A 217 3.82 12.02 16.97
C LYS A 217 2.87 11.48 18.00
#